data_3fe803b5a8b15dea76d3b37c9f49b1ac
#
_entry.id   3fe803b5a8b15dea76d3b37c9f49b1ac
#
_cell.length_a   1.000
_cell.length_b   1.000
_cell.length_c   1.000
_cell.angle_alpha   90.00
_cell.angle_beta   90.00
_cell.angle_gamma   90.00
#
_symmetry.space_group_name_H-M   'P 1'
#
loop_
_entity.id
_entity.type
_entity.pdbx_description
1 polymer ?
#
loop_
_entity_poly.entity_id
_entity_poly.type
_entity_poly.pdbx_seq_one_letter_code
_entity_poly.pdbx_strand_id
1 'polypeptide(L)'
;MFLKRRSAGTMSHISADPLETPPHRVVNFAHSAGSLYPYIVAAFVGILLISNIGATKLIAFGPFITDGGVFLFPLTYIIGDILSEVYGWKAARRAIFTGFAMSVLAAFTFYLVQISPAAEAYEFQGAFESVLGFVPRIVLASVLGYLVGQLLNAYVLVKIKQRTKEKHLWARLIGSTIVGEFADTLVFCTVAFYGVITGADFINYVLVGYLYKTLLEVFFLPVSYPVIKAIKKREPTYFGS
;
A
#
# COMPACT_ATOMS: atom_id res chain seq x y z
N MET A 1 68.34 34.49 38.01
CA MET A 1 68.79 33.16 38.33
C MET A 1 67.52 32.35 38.75
N PHE A 2 66.88 31.63 37.84
CA PHE A 2 66.02 30.50 38.18
C PHE A 2 65.66 29.76 36.90
N LEU A 3 65.89 28.49 36.94
CA LEU A 3 65.90 27.49 35.88
C LEU A 3 64.54 27.15 35.31
N LYS A 4 64.53 27.11 34.01
CA LYS A 4 63.41 26.62 33.14
C LYS A 4 63.35 25.10 33.13
N ARG A 5 62.31 24.50 33.71
CA ARG A 5 62.04 23.07 33.58
C ARG A 5 61.13 22.85 32.32
N ARG A 6 61.66 22.15 31.36
CA ARG A 6 60.89 21.57 30.22
C ARG A 6 60.11 20.37 30.76
N SER A 7 58.80 20.39 30.55
CA SER A 7 57.90 19.24 30.69
C SER A 7 57.81 18.52 29.36
N ALA A 8 58.23 17.28 29.30
CA ALA A 8 58.10 16.42 28.14
C ALA A 8 56.62 16.03 27.99
N GLY A 9 56.07 16.34 26.82
CA GLY A 9 54.72 15.87 26.45
C GLY A 9 54.75 14.38 26.13
N THR A 10 53.97 13.65 26.92
CA THR A 10 53.69 12.23 26.71
C THR A 10 52.75 12.13 25.50
N MET A 11 53.24 11.60 24.39
CA MET A 11 52.40 11.14 23.29
C MET A 11 51.61 9.94 23.78
N SER A 12 50.32 10.14 24.09
CA SER A 12 49.36 9.02 24.28
C SER A 12 49.09 8.43 22.93
N HIS A 13 49.61 7.22 22.69
CA HIS A 13 49.12 6.34 21.63
C HIS A 13 47.64 6.07 21.89
N ILE A 14 46.79 6.61 21.06
CA ILE A 14 45.38 6.19 20.98
C ILE A 14 45.42 4.83 20.32
N SER A 15 45.38 3.80 21.15
CA SER A 15 45.13 2.43 20.75
C SER A 15 43.70 2.39 20.18
N ALA A 16 43.57 2.22 18.88
CA ALA A 16 42.29 1.90 18.25
C ALA A 16 41.85 0.54 18.78
N ASP A 17 40.75 0.51 19.50
CA ASP A 17 40.14 -0.72 19.99
C ASP A 17 39.64 -1.55 18.78
N PRO A 18 40.17 -2.78 18.55
CA PRO A 18 39.78 -3.61 17.43
C PRO A 18 38.34 -4.20 17.53
N LEU A 19 37.60 -3.82 18.56
CA LEU A 19 36.27 -4.36 18.87
C LEU A 19 35.11 -3.38 18.64
N GLU A 20 35.32 -2.26 17.96
CA GLU A 20 34.19 -1.48 17.47
C GLU A 20 33.45 -2.31 16.41
N THR A 21 32.43 -3.04 16.86
CA THR A 21 31.45 -3.63 15.98
C THR A 21 30.91 -2.53 15.05
N PRO A 22 30.87 -2.78 13.73
CA PRO A 22 30.37 -1.76 12.79
C PRO A 22 28.97 -1.31 13.24
N PRO A 23 28.67 0.00 13.21
CA PRO A 23 27.41 0.51 13.72
C PRO A 23 26.27 -0.28 13.10
N HIS A 24 25.47 -0.90 13.95
CA HIS A 24 24.27 -1.62 13.52
C HIS A 24 23.45 -0.65 12.71
N ARG A 25 23.29 -0.92 11.42
CA ARG A 25 22.46 -0.10 10.53
C ARG A 25 21.05 -0.11 11.08
N VAL A 26 20.67 0.94 11.76
CA VAL A 26 19.33 1.11 12.31
C VAL A 26 18.38 1.30 11.14
N VAL A 27 17.28 0.57 11.15
CA VAL A 27 16.22 0.74 10.15
C VAL A 27 15.46 2.01 10.49
N ASN A 28 15.50 2.99 9.59
CA ASN A 28 14.87 4.28 9.78
C ASN A 28 13.47 4.32 9.15
N PHE A 29 12.56 5.02 9.84
CA PHE A 29 11.24 5.37 9.34
C PHE A 29 11.01 6.85 9.62
N ALA A 30 10.35 7.55 8.67
CA ALA A 30 9.96 8.93 8.85
C ALA A 30 8.83 9.07 9.89
N HIS A 31 8.81 10.17 10.62
CA HIS A 31 7.69 10.51 11.47
C HIS A 31 6.49 10.95 10.65
N SER A 32 5.28 10.54 11.05
CA SER A 32 4.04 10.91 10.36
C SER A 32 3.58 12.36 10.61
N ALA A 33 4.15 13.03 11.62
CA ALA A 33 3.82 14.41 11.95
C ALA A 33 4.76 15.40 11.22
N GLY A 34 4.18 16.43 10.60
CA GLY A 34 4.94 17.52 9.97
C GLY A 34 5.65 17.16 8.65
N SER A 35 5.14 16.15 7.93
CA SER A 35 5.77 15.59 6.74
C SER A 35 4.80 15.49 5.56
N LEU A 36 5.20 14.80 4.51
CA LEU A 36 4.35 14.49 3.35
C LEU A 36 3.26 13.44 3.65
N TYR A 37 3.33 12.76 4.80
CA TYR A 37 2.41 11.69 5.17
C TYR A 37 0.92 12.05 5.01
N PRO A 38 0.39 13.19 5.50
CA PRO A 38 -1.03 13.52 5.35
C PRO A 38 -1.45 13.63 3.89
N TYR A 39 -0.61 14.19 3.04
CA TYR A 39 -0.89 14.33 1.60
C TYR A 39 -0.89 12.98 0.90
N ILE A 40 0.02 12.09 1.26
CA ILE A 40 0.08 10.72 0.70
C ILE A 40 -1.15 9.92 1.15
N VAL A 41 -1.58 10.05 2.40
CA VAL A 41 -2.81 9.42 2.89
C VAL A 41 -4.04 9.97 2.18
N ALA A 42 -4.13 11.29 1.98
CA ALA A 42 -5.25 11.91 1.25
C ALA A 42 -5.30 11.42 -0.21
N ALA A 43 -4.14 11.35 -0.89
CA ALA A 43 -4.05 10.79 -2.25
C ALA A 43 -4.46 9.31 -2.27
N PHE A 44 -3.99 8.51 -1.32
CA PHE A 44 -4.35 7.10 -1.17
C PHE A 44 -5.86 6.90 -1.06
N VAL A 45 -6.50 7.64 -0.14
CA VAL A 45 -7.96 7.58 0.08
C VAL A 45 -8.71 8.01 -1.18
N GLY A 46 -8.32 9.14 -1.80
CA GLY A 46 -8.95 9.65 -3.02
C GLY A 46 -8.86 8.65 -4.18
N ILE A 47 -7.68 8.11 -4.43
CA ILE A 47 -7.43 7.11 -5.48
C ILE A 47 -8.23 5.84 -5.22
N LEU A 48 -8.28 5.37 -3.97
CA LEU A 48 -9.05 4.19 -3.57
C LEU A 48 -10.55 4.39 -3.84
N LEU A 49 -11.13 5.53 -3.45
CA LEU A 49 -12.55 5.82 -3.68
C LEU A 49 -12.87 5.93 -5.18
N ILE A 50 -12.05 6.64 -5.96
CA ILE A 50 -12.24 6.78 -7.40
C ILE A 50 -12.11 5.42 -8.10
N SER A 51 -11.12 4.60 -7.70
CA SER A 51 -10.95 3.25 -8.24
C SER A 51 -12.17 2.37 -7.97
N ASN A 52 -12.73 2.40 -6.76
CA ASN A 52 -13.92 1.63 -6.41
C ASN A 52 -15.16 2.03 -7.22
N ILE A 53 -15.34 3.33 -7.49
CA ILE A 53 -16.40 3.82 -8.37
C ILE A 53 -16.15 3.37 -9.81
N GLY A 54 -14.91 3.53 -10.30
CA GLY A 54 -14.52 3.09 -11.64
C GLY A 54 -14.71 1.59 -11.86
N ALA A 55 -14.48 0.78 -10.85
CA ALA A 55 -14.61 -0.68 -10.91
C ALA A 55 -16.06 -1.18 -11.15
N THR A 56 -17.06 -0.33 -10.99
CA THR A 56 -18.45 -0.66 -11.35
C THR A 56 -18.64 -0.86 -12.85
N LYS A 57 -17.74 -0.34 -13.69
CA LYS A 57 -17.79 -0.51 -15.14
C LYS A 57 -16.83 -1.61 -15.59
N LEU A 58 -17.36 -2.64 -16.24
CA LEU A 58 -16.55 -3.63 -16.97
C LEU A 58 -16.02 -3.02 -18.27
N ILE A 59 -14.75 -3.30 -18.58
CA ILE A 59 -14.01 -2.81 -19.74
C ILE A 59 -13.44 -4.02 -20.48
N ALA A 60 -13.50 -3.99 -21.82
CA ALA A 60 -12.89 -5.02 -22.66
C ALA A 60 -11.72 -4.45 -23.45
N PHE A 61 -10.56 -5.08 -23.36
CA PHE A 61 -9.40 -4.87 -24.22
C PHE A 61 -9.19 -6.11 -25.10
N GLY A 62 -9.86 -6.15 -26.25
CA GLY A 62 -9.91 -7.36 -27.06
C GLY A 62 -10.54 -8.54 -26.30
N PRO A 63 -9.82 -9.67 -26.13
CA PRO A 63 -10.34 -10.84 -25.41
C PRO A 63 -10.23 -10.70 -23.87
N PHE A 64 -9.55 -9.66 -23.36
CA PHE A 64 -9.32 -9.47 -21.94
C PHE A 64 -10.41 -8.59 -21.34
N ILE A 65 -11.14 -9.13 -20.38
CA ILE A 65 -12.15 -8.39 -19.64
C ILE A 65 -11.58 -8.01 -18.27
N THR A 66 -11.72 -6.76 -17.89
CA THR A 66 -11.34 -6.19 -16.61
C THR A 66 -12.41 -5.19 -16.15
N ASP A 67 -12.13 -4.42 -15.12
CA ASP A 67 -12.98 -3.32 -14.67
C ASP A 67 -12.26 -1.97 -14.73
N GLY A 68 -12.99 -0.86 -14.59
CA GLY A 68 -12.42 0.48 -14.68
C GLY A 68 -11.51 0.87 -13.52
N GLY A 69 -11.44 0.08 -12.46
CA GLY A 69 -10.47 0.24 -11.38
C GLY A 69 -9.02 -0.01 -11.83
N VAL A 70 -8.84 -0.77 -12.92
CA VAL A 70 -7.52 -1.14 -13.47
C VAL A 70 -6.60 0.07 -13.69
N PHE A 71 -7.14 1.24 -14.00
CA PHE A 71 -6.34 2.46 -14.23
C PHE A 71 -5.71 3.02 -12.96
N LEU A 72 -6.38 2.89 -11.82
CA LEU A 72 -5.93 3.47 -10.55
C LEU A 72 -5.49 2.44 -9.52
N PHE A 73 -5.95 1.19 -9.66
CA PHE A 73 -5.62 0.11 -8.74
C PHE A 73 -4.11 -0.04 -8.49
N PRO A 74 -3.21 -0.02 -9.51
CA PRO A 74 -1.78 -0.11 -9.28
C PRO A 74 -1.22 1.02 -8.41
N LEU A 75 -1.82 2.22 -8.51
CA LEU A 75 -1.39 3.36 -7.69
C LEU A 75 -1.70 3.16 -6.21
N THR A 76 -2.76 2.43 -5.86
CA THR A 76 -3.08 2.13 -4.46
C THR A 76 -2.00 1.27 -3.81
N TYR A 77 -1.46 0.29 -4.53
CA TYR A 77 -0.35 -0.55 -4.06
C TYR A 77 0.95 0.23 -3.98
N ILE A 78 1.29 1.02 -5.01
CA ILE A 78 2.47 1.89 -4.99
C ILE A 78 2.44 2.81 -3.76
N ILE A 79 1.30 3.43 -3.47
CA ILE A 79 1.16 4.31 -2.30
C ILE A 79 1.20 3.51 -1.00
N GLY A 80 0.61 2.32 -0.96
CA GLY A 80 0.71 1.39 0.17
C GLY A 80 2.16 1.01 0.48
N ASP A 81 2.96 0.74 -0.55
CA ASP A 81 4.39 0.47 -0.44
C ASP A 81 5.17 1.68 0.04
N ILE A 82 4.86 2.88 -0.47
CA ILE A 82 5.45 4.15 0.00
C ILE A 82 5.18 4.32 1.50
N LEU A 83 3.93 4.16 1.93
CA LEU A 83 3.53 4.30 3.33
C LEU A 83 4.28 3.30 4.22
N SER A 84 4.40 2.06 3.77
CA SER A 84 5.07 0.99 4.52
C SER A 84 6.59 1.17 4.57
N GLU A 85 7.20 1.51 3.44
CA GLU A 85 8.65 1.63 3.30
C GLU A 85 9.19 2.90 3.96
N VAL A 86 8.47 4.02 3.86
CA VAL A 86 8.93 5.31 4.39
C VAL A 86 8.52 5.50 5.85
N TYR A 87 7.27 5.24 6.20
CA TYR A 87 6.69 5.56 7.51
C TYR A 87 6.48 4.33 8.41
N GLY A 88 6.66 3.13 7.87
CA GLY A 88 6.59 1.88 8.62
C GLY A 88 5.18 1.38 8.90
N TRP A 89 5.09 0.19 9.51
CA TRP A 89 3.86 -0.55 9.72
C TRP A 89 2.74 0.22 10.44
N LYS A 90 3.07 0.94 11.52
CA LYS A 90 2.05 1.67 12.31
C LYS A 90 1.35 2.76 11.50
N ALA A 91 2.13 3.51 10.70
CA ALA A 91 1.61 4.57 9.85
C ALA A 91 0.85 4.00 8.65
N ALA A 92 1.41 3.00 7.96
CA ALA A 92 0.75 2.31 6.85
C ALA A 92 -0.61 1.73 7.27
N ARG A 93 -0.66 1.02 8.39
CA ARG A 93 -1.90 0.46 8.94
C ARG A 93 -2.95 1.53 9.21
N ARG A 94 -2.57 2.69 9.79
CA ARG A 94 -3.52 3.81 10.03
C ARG A 94 -4.08 4.33 8.71
N ALA A 95 -3.25 4.52 7.69
CA ALA A 95 -3.69 4.98 6.38
C ALA A 95 -4.66 3.97 5.73
N ILE A 96 -4.36 2.67 5.79
CA ILE A 96 -5.21 1.60 5.26
C ILE A 96 -6.58 1.61 5.95
N PHE A 97 -6.63 1.68 7.29
CA PHE A 97 -7.89 1.76 8.03
C PHE A 97 -8.66 3.04 7.74
N THR A 98 -7.97 4.17 7.52
CA THR A 98 -8.62 5.42 7.12
C THR A 98 -9.27 5.27 5.74
N GLY A 99 -8.54 4.70 4.76
CA GLY A 99 -9.08 4.40 3.43
C GLY A 99 -10.30 3.47 3.49
N PHE A 100 -10.22 2.42 4.30
CA PHE A 100 -11.32 1.49 4.53
C PHE A 100 -12.56 2.19 5.14
N ALA A 101 -12.37 2.96 6.20
CA ALA A 101 -13.46 3.70 6.84
C ALA A 101 -14.15 4.68 5.87
N MET A 102 -13.36 5.36 5.04
CA MET A 102 -13.89 6.26 4.00
C MET A 102 -14.62 5.49 2.89
N SER A 103 -14.16 4.30 2.52
CA SER A 103 -14.85 3.45 1.54
C SER A 103 -16.19 2.94 2.07
N VAL A 104 -16.26 2.53 3.34
CA VAL A 104 -17.51 2.14 4.00
C VAL A 104 -18.47 3.33 4.10
N LEU A 105 -17.96 4.51 4.49
CA LEU A 105 -18.75 5.74 4.54
C LEU A 105 -19.32 6.08 3.17
N ALA A 106 -18.51 6.01 2.10
CA ALA A 106 -18.96 6.27 0.75
C ALA A 106 -20.06 5.28 0.30
N ALA A 107 -19.84 3.95 0.52
CA ALA A 107 -20.81 2.93 0.18
C ALA A 107 -22.14 3.12 0.94
N PHE A 108 -22.07 3.43 2.23
CA PHE A 108 -23.25 3.71 3.04
C PHE A 108 -23.99 4.99 2.57
N THR A 109 -23.25 6.05 2.23
CA THR A 109 -23.84 7.29 1.72
C THR A 109 -24.53 7.05 0.39
N PHE A 110 -23.90 6.31 -0.55
CA PHE A 110 -24.53 5.96 -1.83
C PHE A 110 -25.78 5.11 -1.65
N TYR A 111 -25.77 4.17 -0.70
CA TYR A 111 -26.96 3.39 -0.37
C TYR A 111 -28.10 4.27 0.17
N LEU A 112 -27.83 5.19 1.08
CA LEU A 112 -28.83 6.13 1.59
C LEU A 112 -29.42 7.00 0.47
N VAL A 113 -28.58 7.51 -0.43
CA VAL A 113 -29.03 8.29 -1.59
C VAL A 113 -29.88 7.43 -2.52
N GLN A 114 -29.51 6.18 -2.76
CA GLN A 114 -30.23 5.25 -3.63
C GLN A 114 -31.65 4.97 -3.13
N ILE A 115 -31.82 4.74 -1.81
CA ILE A 115 -33.13 4.45 -1.22
C ILE A 115 -33.99 5.71 -0.96
N SER A 116 -33.42 6.89 -1.15
CA SER A 116 -34.14 8.14 -1.00
C SER A 116 -35.12 8.33 -2.18
N PRO A 117 -36.33 8.88 -1.95
CA PRO A 117 -37.29 9.09 -3.02
C PRO A 117 -36.71 10.02 -4.09
N ALA A 118 -36.78 9.58 -5.35
CA ALA A 118 -36.38 10.42 -6.47
C ALA A 118 -37.36 11.59 -6.65
N ALA A 119 -36.84 12.77 -7.01
CA ALA A 119 -37.67 13.88 -7.41
C ALA A 119 -38.38 13.56 -8.74
N GLU A 120 -39.58 14.07 -8.97
CA GLU A 120 -40.36 13.78 -10.20
C GLU A 120 -39.58 14.10 -11.49
N ALA A 121 -38.71 15.11 -11.47
CA ALA A 121 -37.89 15.50 -12.62
C ALA A 121 -36.60 14.65 -12.78
N TYR A 122 -36.33 13.68 -11.88
CA TYR A 122 -35.11 12.88 -11.94
C TYR A 122 -35.33 11.57 -12.69
N GLU A 123 -34.92 11.52 -13.95
CA GLU A 123 -35.11 10.37 -14.84
C GLU A 123 -34.01 9.28 -14.73
N PHE A 124 -32.93 9.54 -13.96
CA PHE A 124 -31.74 8.68 -13.95
C PHE A 124 -31.64 7.73 -12.76
N GLN A 125 -32.72 7.49 -12.03
CA GLN A 125 -32.75 6.62 -10.85
C GLN A 125 -32.19 5.21 -11.18
N GLY A 126 -32.65 4.59 -12.28
CA GLY A 126 -32.17 3.28 -12.70
C GLY A 126 -30.69 3.24 -13.09
N ALA A 127 -30.16 4.33 -13.69
CA ALA A 127 -28.73 4.45 -13.99
C ALA A 127 -27.91 4.60 -12.70
N PHE A 128 -28.40 5.40 -11.75
CA PHE A 128 -27.78 5.57 -10.45
C PHE A 128 -27.69 4.24 -9.69
N GLU A 129 -28.80 3.49 -9.63
CA GLU A 129 -28.86 2.17 -9.02
C GLU A 129 -27.93 1.17 -9.69
N SER A 130 -27.87 1.16 -11.03
CA SER A 130 -27.01 0.27 -11.80
C SER A 130 -25.52 0.52 -11.56
N VAL A 131 -25.11 1.77 -11.30
CA VAL A 131 -23.70 2.13 -11.11
C VAL A 131 -23.31 2.05 -9.62
N LEU A 132 -24.12 2.63 -8.73
CA LEU A 132 -23.75 2.79 -7.32
C LEU A 132 -24.39 1.74 -6.39
N GLY A 133 -25.47 1.10 -6.84
CA GLY A 133 -26.12 -0.02 -6.16
C GLY A 133 -25.48 -1.37 -6.44
N PHE A 134 -24.20 -1.39 -6.78
CA PHE A 134 -23.47 -2.59 -7.16
C PHE A 134 -23.66 -3.72 -6.15
N VAL A 135 -23.70 -4.95 -6.64
CA VAL A 135 -24.03 -6.17 -5.86
C VAL A 135 -23.31 -6.17 -4.50
N PRO A 136 -24.01 -6.07 -3.38
CA PRO A 136 -23.40 -5.87 -2.05
C PRO A 136 -22.34 -6.91 -1.69
N ARG A 137 -22.50 -8.14 -2.18
CA ARG A 137 -21.55 -9.22 -1.97
C ARG A 137 -20.18 -8.95 -2.64
N ILE A 138 -20.18 -8.41 -3.85
CA ILE A 138 -18.96 -8.11 -4.59
C ILE A 138 -18.25 -6.91 -3.97
N VAL A 139 -19.00 -5.87 -3.57
CA VAL A 139 -18.43 -4.72 -2.86
C VAL A 139 -17.78 -5.16 -1.55
N LEU A 140 -18.48 -5.98 -0.75
CA LEU A 140 -17.94 -6.53 0.48
C LEU A 140 -16.68 -7.36 0.23
N ALA A 141 -16.69 -8.20 -0.80
CA ALA A 141 -15.54 -9.01 -1.20
C ALA A 141 -14.33 -8.15 -1.56
N SER A 142 -14.54 -7.10 -2.36
CA SER A 142 -13.47 -6.17 -2.77
C SER A 142 -12.89 -5.43 -1.56
N VAL A 143 -13.73 -4.94 -0.67
CA VAL A 143 -13.29 -4.22 0.53
C VAL A 143 -12.52 -5.14 1.47
N LEU A 144 -13.00 -6.35 1.73
CA LEU A 144 -12.32 -7.32 2.61
C LEU A 144 -11.02 -7.82 2.00
N GLY A 145 -11.03 -8.18 0.71
CA GLY A 145 -9.84 -8.63 -0.01
C GLY A 145 -8.75 -7.56 0.04
N TYR A 146 -9.09 -6.35 -0.37
CA TYR A 146 -8.19 -5.21 -0.35
C TYR A 146 -7.62 -4.92 1.07
N LEU A 147 -8.47 -4.91 2.09
CA LEU A 147 -8.04 -4.67 3.47
C LEU A 147 -7.02 -5.72 3.93
N VAL A 148 -7.32 -7.00 3.73
CA VAL A 148 -6.43 -8.12 4.11
C VAL A 148 -5.13 -8.07 3.30
N GLY A 149 -5.23 -7.88 1.98
CA GLY A 149 -4.09 -7.79 1.07
C GLY A 149 -3.15 -6.66 1.44
N GLN A 150 -3.66 -5.44 1.62
CA GLN A 150 -2.87 -4.27 1.98
C GLN A 150 -2.24 -4.37 3.36
N LEU A 151 -2.95 -4.90 4.35
CA LEU A 151 -2.38 -5.10 5.68
C LEU A 151 -1.23 -6.10 5.65
N LEU A 152 -1.38 -7.21 4.92
CA LEU A 152 -0.32 -8.20 4.76
C LEU A 152 0.85 -7.66 3.95
N ASN A 153 0.59 -6.97 2.83
CA ASN A 153 1.63 -6.31 2.03
C ASN A 153 2.47 -5.37 2.91
N ALA A 154 1.83 -4.44 3.60
CA ALA A 154 2.49 -3.48 4.48
C ALA A 154 3.28 -4.16 5.61
N TYR A 155 2.71 -5.20 6.24
CA TYR A 155 3.38 -5.96 7.30
C TYR A 155 4.62 -6.68 6.79
N VAL A 156 4.49 -7.42 5.69
CA VAL A 156 5.59 -8.20 5.09
C VAL A 156 6.70 -7.28 4.61
N LEU A 157 6.36 -6.16 3.94
CA LEU A 157 7.33 -5.17 3.46
C LEU A 157 8.18 -4.64 4.63
N VAL A 158 7.54 -4.20 5.71
CA VAL A 158 8.26 -3.70 6.90
C VAL A 158 9.09 -4.81 7.54
N LYS A 159 8.58 -6.04 7.62
CA LYS A 159 9.31 -7.19 8.16
C LYS A 159 10.57 -7.50 7.36
N ILE A 160 10.47 -7.53 6.02
CA ILE A 160 11.62 -7.74 5.14
C ILE A 160 12.60 -6.56 5.26
N LYS A 161 12.12 -5.30 5.31
CA LYS A 161 12.96 -4.12 5.52
C LYS A 161 13.82 -4.26 6.77
N GLN A 162 13.22 -4.64 7.90
CA GLN A 162 13.93 -4.86 9.16
C GLN A 162 14.99 -5.96 9.06
N ARG A 163 14.68 -7.08 8.38
CA ARG A 163 15.62 -8.20 8.20
C ARG A 163 16.77 -7.86 7.24
N THR A 164 16.48 -7.15 6.17
CA THR A 164 17.48 -6.80 5.15
C THR A 164 18.29 -5.56 5.50
N LYS A 165 18.02 -4.90 6.64
CA LYS A 165 18.69 -3.66 7.07
C LYS A 165 18.75 -2.64 5.92
N GLU A 166 17.61 -2.40 5.28
CA GLU A 166 17.40 -1.50 4.13
C GLU A 166 18.12 -1.88 2.82
N LYS A 167 18.74 -3.03 2.75
CA LYS A 167 19.28 -3.55 1.48
C LYS A 167 18.15 -4.10 0.59
N HIS A 168 18.38 -4.11 -0.72
CA HIS A 168 17.51 -4.76 -1.71
C HIS A 168 16.04 -4.29 -1.68
N LEU A 169 15.80 -3.00 -1.95
CA LEU A 169 14.44 -2.43 -2.00
C LEU A 169 13.51 -3.22 -2.94
N TRP A 170 13.98 -3.61 -4.12
CA TRP A 170 13.21 -4.40 -5.08
C TRP A 170 12.68 -5.73 -4.50
N ALA A 171 13.51 -6.43 -3.73
CA ALA A 171 13.11 -7.69 -3.13
C ALA A 171 12.05 -7.51 -2.04
N ARG A 172 12.05 -6.36 -1.35
CA ARG A 172 11.00 -6.02 -0.37
C ARG A 172 9.68 -5.75 -1.04
N LEU A 173 9.70 -4.96 -2.12
CA LEU A 173 8.50 -4.61 -2.88
C LEU A 173 7.90 -5.88 -3.49
N ILE A 174 8.65 -6.65 -4.26
CA ILE A 174 8.15 -7.90 -4.87
C ILE A 174 7.69 -8.90 -3.81
N GLY A 175 8.47 -9.09 -2.75
CA GLY A 175 8.13 -10.07 -1.72
C GLY A 175 6.86 -9.71 -0.95
N SER A 176 6.61 -8.43 -0.68
CA SER A 176 5.37 -7.98 -0.04
C SER A 176 4.17 -8.07 -0.98
N THR A 177 4.35 -7.69 -2.25
CA THR A 177 3.33 -7.80 -3.31
C THR A 177 2.84 -9.24 -3.48
N ILE A 178 3.76 -10.21 -3.63
CA ILE A 178 3.41 -11.63 -3.79
C ILE A 178 2.46 -12.09 -2.68
N VAL A 179 2.76 -11.74 -1.42
CA VAL A 179 1.95 -12.16 -0.28
C VAL A 179 0.65 -11.35 -0.19
N GLY A 180 0.72 -10.04 -0.40
CA GLY A 180 -0.45 -9.15 -0.33
C GLY A 180 -1.48 -9.47 -1.40
N GLU A 181 -1.06 -9.60 -2.66
CA GLU A 181 -1.92 -9.91 -3.78
C GLU A 181 -2.53 -11.30 -3.70
N PHE A 182 -1.76 -12.30 -3.23
CA PHE A 182 -2.31 -13.63 -3.01
C PHE A 182 -3.46 -13.60 -2.00
N ALA A 183 -3.28 -12.92 -0.88
CA ALA A 183 -4.28 -12.81 0.15
C ALA A 183 -5.50 -11.99 -0.30
N ASP A 184 -5.29 -10.85 -0.98
CA ASP A 184 -6.37 -10.05 -1.57
C ASP A 184 -7.21 -10.90 -2.52
N THR A 185 -6.59 -11.55 -3.49
CA THR A 185 -7.28 -12.33 -4.51
C THR A 185 -8.02 -13.54 -3.89
N LEU A 186 -7.38 -14.24 -2.96
CA LEU A 186 -8.00 -15.39 -2.29
C LEU A 186 -9.25 -14.98 -1.50
N VAL A 187 -9.17 -13.89 -0.72
CA VAL A 187 -10.30 -13.37 0.07
C VAL A 187 -11.40 -12.87 -0.87
N PHE A 188 -11.05 -12.07 -1.87
CA PHE A 188 -12.01 -11.56 -2.86
C PHE A 188 -12.77 -12.72 -3.55
N CYS A 189 -12.05 -13.65 -4.17
CA CYS A 189 -12.67 -14.76 -4.90
C CYS A 189 -13.52 -15.62 -3.97
N THR A 190 -13.07 -15.87 -2.74
CA THR A 190 -13.84 -16.67 -1.77
C THR A 190 -15.14 -15.96 -1.39
N VAL A 191 -15.10 -14.68 -1.03
CA VAL A 191 -16.29 -13.94 -0.59
C VAL A 191 -17.27 -13.72 -1.76
N ALA A 192 -16.75 -13.35 -2.94
CA ALA A 192 -17.57 -13.05 -4.12
C ALA A 192 -18.19 -14.30 -4.75
N PHE A 193 -17.43 -15.38 -4.88
CA PHE A 193 -17.78 -16.50 -5.77
C PHE A 193 -17.86 -17.87 -5.09
N TYR A 194 -17.59 -17.99 -3.80
CA TYR A 194 -17.77 -19.28 -3.10
C TYR A 194 -19.20 -19.79 -3.23
N GLY A 195 -19.34 -21.06 -3.68
CA GLY A 195 -20.63 -21.68 -3.96
C GLY A 195 -21.25 -21.33 -5.32
N VAL A 196 -20.66 -20.38 -6.07
CA VAL A 196 -21.05 -20.02 -7.45
C VAL A 196 -20.11 -20.70 -8.44
N ILE A 197 -18.80 -20.57 -8.21
CA ILE A 197 -17.75 -21.28 -8.96
C ILE A 197 -17.14 -22.30 -8.01
N THR A 198 -17.00 -23.55 -8.45
CA THR A 198 -16.53 -24.65 -7.59
C THR A 198 -15.43 -25.47 -8.26
N GLY A 199 -14.70 -26.26 -7.46
CA GLY A 199 -13.69 -27.18 -7.97
C GLY A 199 -12.52 -26.52 -8.70
N ALA A 200 -12.11 -27.10 -9.81
CA ALA A 200 -10.97 -26.67 -10.61
C ALA A 200 -11.15 -25.25 -11.18
N ASP A 201 -12.37 -24.88 -11.53
CA ASP A 201 -12.67 -23.54 -12.09
C ASP A 201 -12.45 -22.44 -11.06
N PHE A 202 -12.77 -22.69 -9.80
CA PHE A 202 -12.49 -21.73 -8.73
C PHE A 202 -10.98 -21.54 -8.53
N ILE A 203 -10.21 -22.64 -8.52
CA ILE A 203 -8.75 -22.58 -8.40
C ILE A 203 -8.14 -21.81 -9.58
N ASN A 204 -8.60 -22.10 -10.81
CA ASN A 204 -8.16 -21.40 -12.01
C ASN A 204 -8.43 -19.89 -11.92
N TYR A 205 -9.64 -19.50 -11.51
CA TYR A 205 -10.02 -18.10 -11.36
C TYR A 205 -9.13 -17.35 -10.34
N VAL A 206 -8.85 -17.98 -9.18
CA VAL A 206 -7.95 -17.42 -8.16
C VAL A 206 -6.53 -17.26 -8.71
N LEU A 207 -5.99 -18.31 -9.36
CA LEU A 207 -4.62 -18.30 -9.87
C LEU A 207 -4.44 -17.28 -10.99
N VAL A 208 -5.37 -17.22 -11.96
CA VAL A 208 -5.32 -16.27 -13.07
C VAL A 208 -5.43 -14.84 -12.55
N GLY A 209 -6.38 -14.55 -11.66
CA GLY A 209 -6.54 -13.24 -11.06
C GLY A 209 -5.31 -12.80 -10.26
N TYR A 210 -4.73 -13.71 -9.46
CA TYR A 210 -3.51 -13.46 -8.71
C TYR A 210 -2.31 -13.15 -9.60
N LEU A 211 -2.08 -14.00 -10.63
CA LEU A 211 -0.95 -13.81 -11.53
C LEU A 211 -1.07 -12.49 -12.30
N TYR A 212 -2.27 -12.16 -12.79
CA TYR A 212 -2.51 -10.91 -13.51
C TYR A 212 -2.17 -9.69 -12.65
N LYS A 213 -2.72 -9.61 -11.43
CA LYS A 213 -2.49 -8.50 -10.49
C LYS A 213 -1.01 -8.39 -10.13
N THR A 214 -0.37 -9.50 -9.77
CA THR A 214 1.05 -9.54 -9.40
C THR A 214 1.96 -9.10 -10.55
N LEU A 215 1.71 -9.58 -11.78
CA LEU A 215 2.49 -9.17 -12.95
C LEU A 215 2.32 -7.69 -13.26
N LEU A 216 1.11 -7.16 -13.12
CA LEU A 216 0.84 -5.74 -13.32
C LEU A 216 1.64 -4.88 -12.32
N GLU A 217 1.64 -5.27 -11.05
CA GLU A 217 2.36 -4.54 -10.00
C GLU A 217 3.88 -4.60 -10.21
N VAL A 218 4.41 -5.77 -10.56
CA VAL A 218 5.83 -5.92 -10.93
C VAL A 218 6.19 -5.03 -12.13
N PHE A 219 5.30 -4.89 -13.10
CA PHE A 219 5.50 -4.00 -14.23
C PHE A 219 5.62 -2.52 -13.81
N PHE A 220 4.92 -2.11 -12.74
CA PHE A 220 4.99 -0.76 -12.21
C PHE A 220 6.14 -0.51 -11.22
N LEU A 221 6.92 -1.53 -10.84
CA LEU A 221 8.09 -1.35 -9.94
C LEU A 221 9.10 -0.29 -10.41
N PRO A 222 9.43 -0.15 -11.71
CA PRO A 222 10.32 0.91 -12.18
C PRO A 222 9.82 2.32 -11.83
N VAL A 223 8.51 2.51 -11.68
CA VAL A 223 7.89 3.78 -11.24
C VAL A 223 7.94 3.91 -9.72
N SER A 224 7.64 2.85 -8.98
CA SER A 224 7.61 2.84 -7.51
C SER A 224 8.98 3.17 -6.91
N TYR A 225 10.03 2.59 -7.47
CA TYR A 225 11.39 2.74 -6.96
C TYR A 225 11.89 4.20 -6.90
N PRO A 226 11.88 4.97 -8.00
CA PRO A 226 12.31 6.38 -7.97
C PRO A 226 11.40 7.25 -7.11
N VAL A 227 10.09 6.97 -7.06
CA VAL A 227 9.14 7.73 -6.24
C VAL A 227 9.45 7.55 -4.76
N ILE A 228 9.61 6.30 -4.28
CA ILE A 228 10.02 6.02 -2.89
C ILE A 228 11.33 6.73 -2.55
N LYS A 229 12.32 6.65 -3.44
CA LYS A 229 13.62 7.31 -3.24
C LYS A 229 13.50 8.83 -3.15
N ALA A 230 12.64 9.43 -3.99
CA ALA A 230 12.39 10.87 -3.98
C ALA A 230 11.70 11.33 -2.69
N ILE A 231 10.71 10.55 -2.20
CA ILE A 231 9.99 10.85 -0.95
C ILE A 231 10.95 10.74 0.24
N LYS A 232 11.74 9.66 0.34
CA LYS A 232 12.76 9.51 1.39
C LYS A 232 13.72 10.70 1.47
N LYS A 233 14.10 11.29 0.30
CA LYS A 233 14.96 12.48 0.27
C LYS A 233 14.26 13.75 0.75
N ARG A 234 12.95 13.85 0.58
CA ARG A 234 12.15 15.03 0.97
C ARG A 234 11.63 14.94 2.41
N GLU A 235 11.69 13.75 3.02
CA GLU A 235 11.29 13.57 4.42
C GLU A 235 12.40 13.97 5.39
N PRO A 236 12.25 15.08 6.12
CA PRO A 236 13.32 15.59 7.00
C PRO A 236 13.68 14.59 8.09
N THR A 237 12.71 13.80 8.55
CA THR A 237 12.87 12.88 9.67
C THR A 237 13.36 11.50 9.26
N TYR A 238 13.51 11.22 7.96
CA TYR A 238 13.98 9.91 7.48
C TYR A 238 15.49 9.71 7.66
N PHE A 239 16.26 10.76 7.39
CA PHE A 239 17.73 10.79 7.53
C PHE A 239 18.18 11.61 8.73
N GLY A 240 17.23 12.18 9.44
CA GLY A 240 17.47 13.20 10.42
C GLY A 240 17.71 12.66 11.80
N SER A 241 18.68 13.18 12.29
CA SER A 241 19.19 13.52 13.61
C SER A 241 20.24 12.64 14.13
#